data_701d213723d76f7a7275bc8c92a5f212
#
_entry.id   701d213723d76f7a7275bc8c92a5f212
#
_cell.length_a   1.000
_cell.length_b   1.000
_cell.length_c   1.000
_cell.angle_alpha   90.00
_cell.angle_beta   90.00
_cell.angle_gamma   90.00
#
_symmetry.space_group_name_H-M   'P 1'
#
loop_
_entity.id
_entity.type
_entity.pdbx_description
1 polymer ?
#
loop_
_entity_poly.entity_id
_entity_poly.type
_entity_poly.pdbx_seq_one_letter_code
_entity_poly.pdbx_strand_id
1 'polypeptide(L)'
;MTDALTLTSLPLFPLGSVLYPGGFLPLRIFEVRYLDMIGKCHKTGAPFGVVALTEGAEVRRPASPKAHSAGNPSGASGAGGAAGGAAGEATPSGDGFANEAFNDVGTLATIDELTVPQPGLMMIRCTGMQRFEISRREKLKHGLWIADVARLADDLSIPIPGDLKRVANALGGVIKTLQTRGVPTDQMPLQPPYRLEDCAWVANRWCELLPMPLALKQRMMVLDNPLVRLELVSDMLERTGIAT
;
A
#
# COMPACT_ATOMS: atom_id res chain seq x y z
N MET A 1 -26.24 16.23 1.57
CA MET A 1 -25.63 15.00 2.16
C MET A 1 -25.56 13.99 1.03
N THR A 2 -24.43 13.84 0.39
CA THR A 2 -24.21 12.77 -0.59
C THR A 2 -24.09 11.47 0.17
N ASP A 3 -25.03 10.55 -0.05
CA ASP A 3 -24.95 9.21 0.52
C ASP A 3 -23.58 8.60 0.17
N ALA A 4 -22.84 8.23 1.20
CA ALA A 4 -21.57 7.54 1.02
C ALA A 4 -21.86 6.22 0.29
N LEU A 5 -21.37 6.08 -0.95
CA LEU A 5 -21.56 4.87 -1.76
C LEU A 5 -20.88 3.72 -1.03
N THR A 6 -21.70 2.83 -0.46
CA THR A 6 -21.26 1.63 0.26
C THR A 6 -21.03 0.49 -0.73
N LEU A 7 -19.88 -0.17 -0.66
CA LEU A 7 -19.60 -1.41 -1.37
C LEU A 7 -19.62 -2.55 -0.37
N THR A 8 -20.36 -3.62 -0.69
CA THR A 8 -20.44 -4.83 0.14
C THR A 8 -19.55 -5.93 -0.41
N SER A 9 -18.97 -6.72 0.48
CA SER A 9 -18.13 -7.87 0.13
C SER A 9 -16.97 -7.53 -0.81
N LEU A 10 -16.39 -6.32 -0.67
CA LEU A 10 -15.20 -5.92 -1.42
C LEU A 10 -14.04 -6.86 -1.06
N PRO A 11 -13.42 -7.55 -2.03
CA PRO A 11 -12.25 -8.36 -1.74
C PRO A 11 -11.07 -7.47 -1.40
N LEU A 12 -10.30 -7.84 -0.38
CA LEU A 12 -9.16 -7.07 0.10
C LEU A 12 -7.84 -7.75 -0.24
N PHE A 13 -6.85 -6.91 -0.54
CA PHE A 13 -5.47 -7.30 -0.76
C PHE A 13 -4.57 -6.57 0.24
N PRO A 14 -4.24 -7.19 1.39
CA PRO A 14 -3.30 -6.62 2.36
C PRO A 14 -1.87 -6.62 1.82
N LEU A 15 -1.19 -5.48 1.89
CA LEU A 15 0.18 -5.28 1.39
C LEU A 15 1.06 -4.56 2.41
N GLY A 16 2.36 -4.77 2.33
CA GLY A 16 3.39 -4.00 3.05
C GLY A 16 3.66 -2.62 2.45
N SER A 17 2.76 -2.12 1.60
CA SER A 17 2.83 -0.81 0.96
C SER A 17 1.49 -0.10 1.00
N VAL A 18 1.49 1.22 0.79
CA VAL A 18 0.28 2.04 0.70
C VAL A 18 0.05 2.42 -0.75
N LEU A 19 -1.14 2.12 -1.26
CA LEU A 19 -1.59 2.65 -2.55
C LEU A 19 -2.28 3.99 -2.34
N TYR A 20 -1.83 5.01 -3.04
CA TYR A 20 -2.46 6.34 -3.03
C TYR A 20 -3.44 6.49 -4.19
N PRO A 21 -4.44 7.40 -4.10
CA PRO A 21 -5.29 7.78 -5.23
C PRO A 21 -4.44 8.24 -6.43
N GLY A 22 -4.76 7.70 -7.61
CA GLY A 22 -3.99 7.92 -8.84
C GLY A 22 -2.60 7.28 -8.83
N GLY A 23 -2.27 6.47 -7.83
CA GLY A 23 -1.02 5.73 -7.73
C GLY A 23 -1.02 4.48 -8.61
N PHE A 24 0.17 4.08 -9.00
CA PHE A 24 0.40 2.93 -9.84
C PHE A 24 1.01 1.79 -9.03
N LEU A 25 0.44 0.59 -9.16
CA LEU A 25 0.86 -0.58 -8.39
C LEU A 25 1.03 -1.81 -9.29
N PRO A 26 2.26 -2.20 -9.62
CA PRO A 26 2.53 -3.49 -10.24
C PRO A 26 2.52 -4.59 -9.17
N LEU A 27 1.79 -5.67 -9.42
CA LEU A 27 1.72 -6.81 -8.51
C LEU A 27 2.02 -8.12 -9.22
N ARG A 28 2.62 -9.01 -8.46
CA ARG A 28 2.93 -10.38 -8.84
C ARG A 28 2.11 -11.32 -7.98
N ILE A 29 1.12 -11.97 -8.58
CA ILE A 29 0.12 -12.79 -7.90
C ILE A 29 0.42 -14.26 -8.14
N PHE A 30 0.61 -15.02 -7.06
CA PHE A 30 0.87 -16.46 -7.10
C PHE A 30 0.10 -17.25 -6.03
N GLU A 31 -0.49 -16.59 -5.02
CA GLU A 31 -1.31 -17.25 -4.03
C GLU A 31 -2.70 -17.55 -4.61
N VAL A 32 -3.18 -18.79 -4.43
CA VAL A 32 -4.45 -19.28 -5.00
C VAL A 32 -5.63 -18.38 -4.63
N ARG A 33 -5.69 -17.92 -3.37
CA ARG A 33 -6.77 -17.00 -2.89
C ARG A 33 -6.86 -15.71 -3.71
N TYR A 34 -5.74 -15.21 -4.19
CA TYR A 34 -5.68 -13.98 -4.97
C TYR A 34 -5.78 -14.22 -6.48
N LEU A 35 -5.31 -15.37 -6.99
CA LEU A 35 -5.47 -15.70 -8.40
C LEU A 35 -6.95 -15.71 -8.83
N ASP A 36 -7.80 -16.37 -8.04
CA ASP A 36 -9.25 -16.40 -8.29
C ASP A 36 -9.91 -15.03 -8.15
N MET A 37 -9.53 -14.29 -7.10
CA MET A 37 -10.02 -12.93 -6.86
C MET A 37 -9.68 -11.99 -8.01
N ILE A 38 -8.41 -11.93 -8.39
CA ILE A 38 -7.91 -11.05 -9.47
C ILE A 38 -8.53 -11.43 -10.80
N GLY A 39 -8.62 -12.73 -11.11
CA GLY A 39 -9.27 -13.21 -12.33
C GLY A 39 -10.74 -12.78 -12.43
N LYS A 40 -11.47 -12.81 -11.32
CA LYS A 40 -12.86 -12.32 -11.26
C LYS A 40 -12.93 -10.80 -11.42
N CYS A 41 -12.13 -10.05 -10.65
CA CYS A 41 -12.10 -8.58 -10.74
C CYS A 41 -11.77 -8.12 -12.17
N HIS A 42 -10.75 -8.69 -12.80
CA HIS A 42 -10.38 -8.35 -14.18
C HIS A 42 -11.50 -8.65 -15.18
N LYS A 43 -12.12 -9.83 -15.07
CA LYS A 43 -13.20 -10.24 -15.99
C LYS A 43 -14.45 -9.35 -15.89
N THR A 44 -14.74 -8.86 -14.69
CA THR A 44 -15.95 -8.05 -14.44
C THR A 44 -15.69 -6.55 -14.46
N GLY A 45 -14.44 -6.11 -14.50
CA GLY A 45 -14.07 -4.70 -14.29
C GLY A 45 -14.31 -4.22 -12.85
N ALA A 46 -14.54 -5.13 -11.89
CA ALA A 46 -14.78 -4.76 -10.50
C ALA A 46 -13.48 -4.39 -9.79
N PRO A 47 -13.50 -3.38 -8.91
CA PRO A 47 -12.33 -3.03 -8.10
C PRO A 47 -12.10 -4.06 -6.98
N PHE A 48 -10.89 -4.03 -6.42
CA PHE A 48 -10.56 -4.65 -5.14
C PHE A 48 -9.96 -3.60 -4.20
N GLY A 49 -9.93 -3.87 -2.88
CA GLY A 49 -9.39 -2.95 -1.90
C GLY A 49 -7.93 -3.29 -1.56
N VAL A 50 -7.03 -2.32 -1.65
CA VAL A 50 -5.66 -2.42 -1.14
C VAL A 50 -5.61 -1.79 0.24
N VAL A 51 -5.12 -2.53 1.23
CA VAL A 51 -4.96 -2.09 2.63
C VAL A 51 -3.55 -2.36 3.12
N ALA A 52 -2.99 -1.42 3.89
CA ALA A 52 -1.65 -1.56 4.42
C ALA A 52 -1.62 -2.44 5.67
N LEU A 53 -0.76 -3.45 5.67
CA LEU A 53 -0.53 -4.35 6.80
C LEU A 53 0.01 -3.57 8.01
N THR A 54 -0.51 -3.89 9.19
CA THR A 54 0.05 -3.47 10.49
C THR A 54 0.77 -4.61 11.18
N GLU A 55 0.34 -5.85 10.90
CA GLU A 55 0.96 -7.08 11.39
C GLU A 55 0.88 -8.17 10.31
N GLY A 56 1.83 -9.07 10.32
CA GLY A 56 1.90 -10.19 9.36
C GLY A 56 2.82 -9.91 8.18
N ALA A 57 2.63 -10.67 7.11
CA ALA A 57 3.41 -10.56 5.87
C ALA A 57 2.50 -10.70 4.65
N GLU A 58 2.89 -10.10 3.54
CA GLU A 58 2.16 -10.17 2.26
C GLU A 58 1.93 -11.61 1.80
N VAL A 59 2.92 -12.47 2.03
CA VAL A 59 2.83 -13.91 1.74
C VAL A 59 2.50 -14.65 3.03
N ARG A 60 1.42 -15.44 3.00
CA ARG A 60 1.02 -16.24 4.16
C ARG A 60 2.13 -17.21 4.55
N ARG A 61 2.55 -17.13 5.82
CA ARG A 61 3.49 -18.07 6.42
C ARG A 61 2.74 -19.00 7.38
N PRO A 62 3.06 -20.30 7.39
CA PRO A 62 2.57 -21.18 8.46
C PRO A 62 2.94 -20.60 9.82
N ALA A 63 2.04 -20.68 10.80
CA ALA A 63 2.37 -20.31 12.17
C ALA A 63 3.47 -21.25 12.67
N SER A 64 4.54 -20.69 13.21
CA SER A 64 5.59 -21.51 13.84
C SER A 64 4.98 -22.31 14.99
N PRO A 65 5.21 -23.64 15.10
CA PRO A 65 4.74 -24.41 16.24
C PRO A 65 5.35 -23.83 17.52
N LYS A 66 4.51 -23.53 18.52
CA LYS A 66 5.00 -23.15 19.85
C LYS A 66 5.95 -24.23 20.32
N ALA A 67 7.23 -23.91 20.52
CA ALA A 67 8.14 -24.77 21.22
C ALA A 67 7.56 -24.97 22.63
N HIS A 68 7.03 -26.16 22.88
CA HIS A 68 6.68 -26.57 24.23
C HIS A 68 8.00 -26.61 24.99
N SER A 69 8.24 -25.62 25.83
CA SER A 69 9.33 -25.65 26.79
C SER A 69 9.03 -26.78 27.81
N ALA A 70 9.49 -27.98 27.48
CA ALA A 70 9.71 -29.00 28.49
C ALA A 70 10.82 -28.48 29.39
N GLY A 71 10.48 -28.15 30.61
CA GLY A 71 11.43 -27.70 31.60
C GLY A 71 12.51 -28.73 31.87
N ASN A 72 13.74 -28.26 31.88
CA ASN A 72 14.76 -28.86 32.74
C ASN A 72 15.76 -27.78 33.19
N PRO A 73 16.04 -27.62 34.47
CA PRO A 73 16.94 -26.62 34.98
C PRO A 73 18.35 -27.19 35.11
N SER A 74 19.33 -26.57 34.51
CA SER A 74 20.66 -26.42 35.14
C SER A 74 21.72 -25.81 34.19
N GLY A 75 22.29 -24.69 34.60
CA GLY A 75 23.73 -24.50 34.63
C GLY A 75 24.41 -23.78 33.47
N ALA A 76 24.97 -22.63 33.82
CA ALA A 76 26.25 -22.05 33.38
C ALA A 76 26.32 -21.12 32.15
N SER A 77 26.45 -19.85 32.45
CA SER A 77 27.36 -18.79 31.99
C SER A 77 27.99 -18.85 30.57
N GLY A 78 27.81 -17.78 29.80
CA GLY A 78 28.67 -17.43 28.63
C GLY A 78 28.18 -16.20 27.94
N ALA A 79 28.90 -15.07 28.07
CA ALA A 79 28.67 -13.82 27.43
C ALA A 79 28.96 -13.87 25.93
N GLY A 80 28.20 -13.09 25.11
CA GLY A 80 28.51 -12.82 23.71
C GLY A 80 27.37 -12.11 23.02
N GLY A 81 27.45 -10.80 22.87
CA GLY A 81 26.44 -9.97 22.23
C GLY A 81 26.41 -10.11 20.72
N ALA A 82 25.24 -9.99 20.14
CA ALA A 82 25.00 -9.44 18.80
C ALA A 82 23.54 -9.01 18.71
N ALA A 83 23.33 -7.74 18.39
CA ALA A 83 22.04 -7.13 18.16
C ALA A 83 21.37 -7.71 16.91
N GLY A 84 20.34 -8.50 17.08
CA GLY A 84 19.45 -8.95 16.02
C GLY A 84 18.04 -8.42 16.31
N GLY A 85 17.50 -7.59 15.43
CA GLY A 85 16.17 -7.03 15.54
C GLY A 85 15.11 -8.11 15.78
N ALA A 86 14.34 -7.96 16.84
CA ALA A 86 13.24 -8.85 17.20
C ALA A 86 12.13 -8.73 16.14
N ALA A 87 12.05 -9.68 15.23
CA ALA A 87 10.84 -9.97 14.50
C ALA A 87 9.85 -10.51 15.52
N GLY A 88 8.80 -9.71 15.82
CA GLY A 88 7.73 -10.10 16.74
C GLY A 88 7.15 -11.45 16.34
N GLU A 89 7.04 -12.38 17.31
CA GLU A 89 6.42 -13.67 17.11
C GLU A 89 4.96 -13.45 16.70
N ALA A 90 4.64 -13.82 15.44
CA ALA A 90 3.30 -13.73 14.89
C ALA A 90 2.38 -14.73 15.61
N THR A 91 1.36 -14.23 16.29
CA THR A 91 0.32 -15.04 16.92
C THR A 91 -0.42 -15.86 15.87
N PRO A 92 -0.60 -17.19 16.07
CA PRO A 92 -1.27 -18.04 15.09
C PRO A 92 -2.76 -17.68 14.98
N SER A 93 -3.27 -17.49 13.77
CA SER A 93 -4.69 -17.49 13.50
C SER A 93 -5.24 -18.92 13.58
N GLY A 94 -6.54 -19.09 13.90
CA GLY A 94 -7.16 -20.41 14.03
C GLY A 94 -7.15 -21.29 12.76
N ASP A 95 -6.64 -20.78 11.63
CA ASP A 95 -6.45 -21.49 10.37
C ASP A 95 -5.02 -22.05 10.17
N GLY A 96 -4.15 -21.99 11.19
CA GLY A 96 -2.78 -22.51 11.15
C GLY A 96 -1.77 -21.59 10.44
N PHE A 97 -2.16 -20.36 10.09
CA PHE A 97 -1.28 -19.36 9.50
C PHE A 97 -1.02 -18.20 10.49
N ALA A 98 0.02 -17.43 10.21
CA ALA A 98 0.29 -16.21 10.96
C ALA A 98 -0.88 -15.22 10.85
N ASN A 99 -1.13 -14.49 11.94
CA ASN A 99 -2.18 -13.49 11.97
C ASN A 99 -1.85 -12.35 11.01
N GLU A 100 -2.88 -11.83 10.32
CA GLU A 100 -2.78 -10.67 9.44
C GLU A 100 -3.66 -9.56 10.02
N ALA A 101 -3.06 -8.42 10.34
CA ALA A 101 -3.78 -7.20 10.70
C ALA A 101 -3.43 -6.09 9.71
N PHE A 102 -4.38 -5.21 9.43
CA PHE A 102 -4.23 -4.11 8.48
C PHE A 102 -5.08 -2.92 8.88
N ASN A 103 -4.77 -1.76 8.30
CA ASN A 103 -5.49 -0.51 8.55
C ASN A 103 -6.92 -0.56 8.00
N ASP A 104 -7.84 0.15 8.66
CA ASP A 104 -9.25 0.19 8.25
C ASP A 104 -9.49 1.13 7.05
N VAL A 105 -8.57 2.04 6.76
CA VAL A 105 -8.62 2.88 5.57
C VAL A 105 -7.68 2.33 4.51
N GLY A 106 -8.21 2.11 3.31
CA GLY A 106 -7.49 1.64 2.14
C GLY A 106 -7.83 2.42 0.88
N THR A 107 -7.35 1.93 -0.26
CA THR A 107 -7.59 2.49 -1.59
C THR A 107 -8.15 1.44 -2.52
N LEU A 108 -9.24 1.76 -3.22
CA LEU A 108 -9.78 0.94 -4.30
C LEU A 108 -8.76 0.85 -5.43
N ALA A 109 -8.55 -0.32 -5.98
CA ALA A 109 -7.67 -0.56 -7.11
C ALA A 109 -8.44 -1.14 -8.28
N THR A 110 -8.18 -0.62 -9.49
CA THR A 110 -8.65 -1.18 -10.75
C THR A 110 -7.49 -1.83 -11.48
N ILE A 111 -7.77 -2.91 -12.20
CA ILE A 111 -6.75 -3.63 -12.97
C ILE A 111 -6.72 -3.04 -14.37
N ASP A 112 -5.60 -2.42 -14.73
CA ASP A 112 -5.38 -1.82 -16.05
C ASP A 112 -4.86 -2.86 -17.04
N GLU A 113 -3.97 -3.74 -16.58
CA GLU A 113 -3.37 -4.80 -17.39
C GLU A 113 -3.25 -6.08 -16.58
N LEU A 114 -3.42 -7.23 -17.24
CA LEU A 114 -3.20 -8.54 -16.68
C LEU A 114 -2.48 -9.43 -17.68
N THR A 115 -1.39 -10.05 -17.26
CA THR A 115 -0.68 -11.08 -18.05
C THR A 115 -0.50 -12.33 -17.21
N VAL A 116 -0.45 -13.49 -17.89
CA VAL A 116 -0.25 -14.81 -17.27
C VAL A 116 1.02 -15.44 -17.88
N PRO A 117 2.22 -15.12 -17.37
CA PRO A 117 3.46 -15.62 -17.92
C PRO A 117 3.58 -17.13 -17.86
N GLN A 118 2.99 -17.74 -16.82
CA GLN A 118 2.94 -19.19 -16.64
C GLN A 118 1.74 -19.59 -15.77
N PRO A 119 1.28 -20.84 -15.81
CA PRO A 119 0.20 -21.31 -14.92
C PRO A 119 0.51 -21.04 -13.45
N GLY A 120 -0.47 -20.48 -12.72
CA GLY A 120 -0.32 -20.13 -11.31
C GLY A 120 0.42 -18.81 -11.02
N LEU A 121 0.76 -18.03 -12.05
CA LEU A 121 1.38 -16.72 -11.88
C LEU A 121 0.66 -15.68 -12.76
N MET A 122 0.14 -14.66 -12.14
CA MET A 122 -0.38 -13.46 -12.80
C MET A 122 0.49 -12.26 -12.51
N MET A 123 0.75 -11.44 -13.51
CA MET A 123 1.34 -10.11 -13.38
C MET A 123 0.24 -9.11 -13.69
N ILE A 124 -0.02 -8.18 -12.78
CA ILE A 124 -1.04 -7.16 -12.97
C ILE A 124 -0.46 -5.77 -12.77
N ARG A 125 -1.10 -4.80 -13.40
CA ARG A 125 -0.87 -3.37 -13.21
C ARG A 125 -2.19 -2.75 -12.78
N CYS A 126 -2.14 -2.02 -11.68
CA CYS A 126 -3.33 -1.44 -11.08
C CYS A 126 -3.16 0.05 -10.87
N THR A 127 -4.26 0.78 -10.98
CA THR A 127 -4.35 2.20 -10.60
C THR A 127 -5.19 2.34 -9.34
N GLY A 128 -4.67 3.11 -8.37
CA GLY A 128 -5.41 3.50 -7.17
C GLY A 128 -6.52 4.48 -7.51
N MET A 129 -7.71 4.16 -7.03
CA MET A 129 -8.91 4.98 -7.17
C MET A 129 -9.22 5.74 -5.87
N GLN A 130 -10.47 5.85 -5.50
CA GLN A 130 -10.91 6.47 -4.26
C GLN A 130 -10.46 5.71 -3.03
N ARG A 131 -10.22 6.44 -1.95
CA ARG A 131 -10.06 5.87 -0.61
C ARG A 131 -11.37 5.31 -0.12
N PHE A 132 -11.29 4.34 0.78
CA PHE A 132 -12.45 3.78 1.47
C PHE A 132 -12.12 3.54 2.95
N GLU A 133 -13.17 3.45 3.77
CA GLU A 133 -13.10 3.03 5.17
C GLU A 133 -13.89 1.75 5.37
N ILE A 134 -13.30 0.79 6.09
CA ILE A 134 -13.91 -0.50 6.39
C ILE A 134 -14.89 -0.33 7.56
N SER A 135 -16.15 -0.72 7.34
CA SER A 135 -17.17 -0.79 8.39
C SER A 135 -17.28 -2.20 9.00
N ARG A 136 -17.05 -3.23 8.18
CA ARG A 136 -17.06 -4.63 8.59
C ARG A 136 -16.07 -5.41 7.74
N ARG A 137 -15.37 -6.37 8.33
CA ARG A 137 -14.48 -7.28 7.62
C ARG A 137 -14.70 -8.73 8.05
N GLU A 138 -14.46 -9.64 7.11
CA GLU A 138 -14.59 -11.08 7.31
C GLU A 138 -13.49 -11.82 6.56
N LYS A 139 -12.94 -12.87 7.16
CA LYS A 139 -11.97 -13.75 6.51
C LYS A 139 -12.67 -15.02 6.04
N LEU A 140 -12.68 -15.26 4.75
CA LEU A 140 -13.27 -16.47 4.17
C LEU A 140 -12.43 -17.72 4.48
N LYS A 141 -13.04 -18.91 4.39
CA LYS A 141 -12.39 -20.19 4.71
C LYS A 141 -11.07 -20.43 3.98
N HIS A 142 -10.96 -19.96 2.72
CA HIS A 142 -9.71 -20.05 1.92
C HIS A 142 -8.73 -18.91 2.20
N GLY A 143 -9.01 -18.06 3.21
CA GLY A 143 -8.10 -17.04 3.70
C GLY A 143 -8.16 -15.69 2.99
N LEU A 144 -9.07 -15.48 2.05
CA LEU A 144 -9.33 -14.18 1.45
C LEU A 144 -10.11 -13.30 2.43
N TRP A 145 -9.66 -12.05 2.60
CA TRP A 145 -10.42 -11.04 3.31
C TRP A 145 -11.45 -10.38 2.39
N ILE A 146 -12.64 -10.16 2.91
CA ILE A 146 -13.69 -9.34 2.30
C ILE A 146 -14.15 -8.31 3.30
N ALA A 147 -14.67 -7.17 2.81
CA ALA A 147 -15.15 -6.10 3.67
C ALA A 147 -16.38 -5.39 3.10
N ASP A 148 -17.19 -4.86 3.98
CA ASP A 148 -18.16 -3.82 3.66
C ASP A 148 -17.46 -2.48 3.91
N VAL A 149 -17.49 -1.59 2.92
CA VAL A 149 -16.71 -0.36 2.95
C VAL A 149 -17.55 0.84 2.52
N ALA A 150 -17.26 1.99 3.11
CA ALA A 150 -17.76 3.29 2.69
C ALA A 150 -16.67 4.02 1.89
N ARG A 151 -17.02 4.55 0.72
CA ARG A 151 -16.10 5.39 -0.05
C ARG A 151 -15.88 6.71 0.67
N LEU A 152 -14.63 7.12 0.79
CA LEU A 152 -14.27 8.44 1.29
C LEU A 152 -14.32 9.47 0.15
N ALA A 153 -14.46 10.74 0.50
CA ALA A 153 -14.40 11.81 -0.49
C ALA A 153 -13.06 11.83 -1.22
N ASP A 154 -13.10 12.20 -2.48
CA ASP A 154 -11.88 12.43 -3.25
C ASP A 154 -11.11 13.62 -2.66
N ASP A 155 -9.79 13.61 -2.85
CA ASP A 155 -8.96 14.76 -2.52
C ASP A 155 -9.45 15.98 -3.32
N LEU A 156 -9.57 17.13 -2.66
CA LEU A 156 -9.87 18.38 -3.34
C LEU A 156 -8.71 18.75 -4.27
N SER A 157 -9.02 19.16 -5.50
CA SER A 157 -8.02 19.74 -6.39
C SER A 157 -7.69 21.15 -5.91
N ILE A 158 -6.50 21.34 -5.37
CA ILE A 158 -6.01 22.63 -4.84
C ILE A 158 -4.78 23.03 -5.65
N PRO A 159 -4.77 24.23 -6.28
CA PRO A 159 -3.59 24.74 -6.94
C PRO A 159 -2.42 24.91 -5.97
N ILE A 160 -1.20 24.63 -6.44
CA ILE A 160 -0.01 24.71 -5.62
C ILE A 160 0.35 26.18 -5.32
N PRO A 161 0.45 26.58 -4.04
CA PRO A 161 0.90 27.92 -3.64
C PRO A 161 2.32 28.23 -4.14
N GLY A 162 2.63 29.53 -4.26
CA GLY A 162 3.92 29.98 -4.82
C GLY A 162 5.15 29.47 -4.08
N ASP A 163 5.08 29.40 -2.78
CA ASP A 163 6.13 28.91 -1.86
C ASP A 163 6.36 27.40 -1.94
N LEU A 164 5.34 26.62 -2.33
CA LEU A 164 5.43 25.19 -2.51
C LEU A 164 5.74 24.73 -3.95
N LYS A 165 5.83 25.66 -4.92
CA LYS A 165 6.16 25.33 -6.32
C LYS A 165 7.49 24.59 -6.48
N ARG A 166 8.45 24.83 -5.59
CA ARG A 166 9.72 24.12 -5.58
C ARG A 166 9.54 22.60 -5.44
N VAL A 167 8.55 22.15 -4.65
CA VAL A 167 8.22 20.73 -4.43
C VAL A 167 7.73 20.09 -5.72
N ALA A 168 6.84 20.77 -6.44
CA ALA A 168 6.35 20.32 -7.75
C ALA A 168 7.45 20.32 -8.82
N ASN A 169 8.29 21.37 -8.85
CA ASN A 169 9.41 21.47 -9.78
C ASN A 169 10.42 20.35 -9.56
N ALA A 170 10.72 20.01 -8.30
CA ALA A 170 11.60 18.89 -7.96
C ALA A 170 11.04 17.56 -8.49
N LEU A 171 9.72 17.31 -8.32
CA LEU A 171 9.07 16.13 -8.87
C LEU A 171 9.13 16.09 -10.40
N GLY A 172 8.85 17.23 -11.05
CA GLY A 172 8.99 17.39 -12.50
C GLY A 172 10.42 17.10 -12.97
N GLY A 173 11.42 17.52 -12.20
CA GLY A 173 12.84 17.20 -12.44
C GLY A 173 13.14 15.70 -12.37
N VAL A 174 12.57 14.99 -11.41
CA VAL A 174 12.70 13.52 -11.30
C VAL A 174 12.09 12.86 -12.53
N ILE A 175 10.85 13.23 -12.91
CA ILE A 175 10.16 12.69 -14.08
C ILE A 175 11.00 12.91 -15.35
N LYS A 176 11.45 14.14 -15.56
CA LYS A 176 12.27 14.51 -16.73
C LYS A 176 13.59 13.72 -16.78
N THR A 177 14.22 13.54 -15.63
CA THR A 177 15.45 12.77 -15.53
C THR A 177 15.24 11.30 -15.93
N LEU A 178 14.19 10.68 -15.44
CA LEU A 178 13.85 9.29 -15.80
C LEU A 178 13.53 9.16 -17.30
N GLN A 179 12.76 10.09 -17.86
CA GLN A 179 12.47 10.13 -19.30
C GLN A 179 13.73 10.31 -20.15
N THR A 180 14.64 11.21 -19.74
CA THR A 180 15.91 11.44 -20.46
C THR A 180 16.83 10.23 -20.40
N ARG A 181 16.76 9.43 -19.33
CA ARG A 181 17.48 8.16 -19.20
C ARG A 181 16.86 7.02 -20.04
N GLY A 182 15.77 7.28 -20.75
CA GLY A 182 15.10 6.29 -21.59
C GLY A 182 14.37 5.22 -20.79
N VAL A 183 13.97 5.51 -19.55
CA VAL A 183 13.15 4.55 -18.77
C VAL A 183 11.82 4.36 -19.52
N PRO A 184 11.46 3.13 -19.91
CA PRO A 184 10.20 2.86 -20.60
C PRO A 184 9.00 3.31 -19.76
N THR A 185 7.94 3.79 -20.43
CA THR A 185 6.76 4.32 -19.74
C THR A 185 6.13 3.31 -18.78
N ASP A 186 6.15 2.04 -19.13
CA ASP A 186 5.64 0.94 -18.30
C ASP A 186 6.51 0.62 -17.08
N GLN A 187 7.75 1.12 -17.04
CA GLN A 187 8.68 0.98 -15.91
C GLN A 187 8.84 2.29 -15.11
N MET A 188 8.17 3.35 -15.54
CA MET A 188 8.15 4.61 -14.79
C MET A 188 7.40 4.43 -13.47
N PRO A 189 7.94 4.91 -12.34
CA PRO A 189 7.25 4.85 -11.05
C PRO A 189 6.03 5.75 -10.99
N LEU A 190 5.94 6.72 -11.89
CA LEU A 190 4.84 7.67 -12.01
C LEU A 190 4.28 7.62 -13.43
N GLN A 191 2.97 7.48 -13.53
CA GLN A 191 2.28 7.39 -14.82
C GLN A 191 1.61 8.72 -15.20
N PRO A 192 1.54 9.07 -16.50
CA PRO A 192 0.76 10.20 -16.97
C PRO A 192 -0.76 9.95 -16.77
N PRO A 193 -1.59 11.01 -16.70
CA PRO A 193 -1.22 12.43 -16.87
C PRO A 193 -0.56 13.01 -15.61
N TYR A 194 0.51 13.79 -15.81
CA TYR A 194 1.21 14.47 -14.71
C TYR A 194 0.48 15.76 -14.34
N ARG A 195 0.09 15.88 -13.07
CA ARG A 195 -0.64 17.05 -12.54
C ARG A 195 0.26 17.85 -11.60
N LEU A 196 1.31 18.45 -12.14
CA LEU A 196 2.32 19.17 -11.35
C LEU A 196 1.80 20.49 -10.73
N GLU A 197 0.61 20.91 -11.09
CA GLU A 197 -0.09 22.08 -10.54
C GLU A 197 -1.06 21.74 -9.38
N ASP A 198 -1.27 20.47 -9.09
CA ASP A 198 -2.26 19.97 -8.12
C ASP A 198 -1.58 19.48 -6.84
N CYS A 199 -1.92 20.08 -5.67
CA CYS A 199 -1.38 19.73 -4.37
C CYS A 199 -1.56 18.25 -4.04
N ALA A 200 -2.75 17.69 -4.27
CA ALA A 200 -3.07 16.30 -3.96
C ALA A 200 -2.20 15.35 -4.77
N TRP A 201 -2.11 15.58 -6.07
CA TRP A 201 -1.34 14.74 -6.97
C TRP A 201 0.16 14.76 -6.61
N VAL A 202 0.74 15.96 -6.45
CA VAL A 202 2.16 16.09 -6.14
C VAL A 202 2.50 15.49 -4.79
N ALA A 203 1.68 15.74 -3.75
CA ALA A 203 1.90 15.18 -2.42
C ALA A 203 1.83 13.64 -2.44
N ASN A 204 0.81 13.06 -3.10
CA ASN A 204 0.64 11.61 -3.21
C ASN A 204 1.85 10.97 -3.91
N ARG A 205 2.29 11.53 -5.03
CA ARG A 205 3.45 11.00 -5.78
C ARG A 205 4.74 11.04 -4.97
N TRP A 206 4.98 12.11 -4.22
CA TRP A 206 6.12 12.17 -3.32
C TRP A 206 6.03 11.15 -2.17
N CYS A 207 4.85 10.97 -1.58
CA CYS A 207 4.64 9.96 -0.54
C CYS A 207 4.91 8.54 -1.03
N GLU A 208 4.70 8.24 -2.31
CA GLU A 208 5.06 6.95 -2.90
C GLU A 208 6.57 6.79 -3.07
N LEU A 209 7.25 7.84 -3.54
CA LEU A 209 8.69 7.81 -3.86
C LEU A 209 9.58 7.87 -2.61
N LEU A 210 9.19 8.63 -1.59
CA LEU A 210 10.02 8.83 -0.41
C LEU A 210 10.16 7.56 0.43
N PRO A 211 11.36 7.28 0.96
CA PRO A 211 11.61 6.14 1.84
C PRO A 211 11.07 6.43 3.25
N MET A 212 9.75 6.35 3.40
CA MET A 212 9.07 6.58 4.67
C MET A 212 8.62 5.26 5.32
N PRO A 213 8.57 5.19 6.66
CA PRO A 213 7.92 4.08 7.36
C PRO A 213 6.47 3.89 6.89
N LEU A 214 6.01 2.65 6.79
CA LEU A 214 4.66 2.30 6.32
C LEU A 214 3.57 3.04 7.10
N ALA A 215 3.70 3.11 8.43
CA ALA A 215 2.75 3.82 9.28
C ALA A 215 2.67 5.33 8.96
N LEU A 216 3.78 5.96 8.55
CA LEU A 216 3.78 7.36 8.14
C LEU A 216 3.14 7.53 6.77
N LYS A 217 3.45 6.65 5.80
CA LYS A 217 2.76 6.62 4.49
C LYS A 217 1.25 6.50 4.67
N GLN A 218 0.80 5.61 5.55
CA GLN A 218 -0.62 5.43 5.85
C GLN A 218 -1.25 6.71 6.45
N ARG A 219 -0.58 7.36 7.39
CA ARG A 219 -1.06 8.64 7.95
C ARG A 219 -1.19 9.72 6.89
N MET A 220 -0.21 9.83 5.99
CA MET A 220 -0.23 10.79 4.89
C MET A 220 -1.38 10.50 3.92
N MET A 221 -1.67 9.23 3.63
CA MET A 221 -2.77 8.81 2.76
C MET A 221 -4.14 9.14 3.36
N VAL A 222 -4.30 8.99 4.67
CA VAL A 222 -5.56 9.27 5.40
C VAL A 222 -5.81 10.77 5.59
N LEU A 223 -4.79 11.61 5.51
CA LEU A 223 -4.90 13.06 5.72
C LEU A 223 -5.76 13.69 4.62
N ASP A 224 -6.92 14.26 4.99
CA ASP A 224 -7.93 14.77 4.06
C ASP A 224 -7.52 16.07 3.35
N ASN A 225 -6.67 16.90 3.97
CA ASN A 225 -6.26 18.17 3.38
C ASN A 225 -5.01 18.01 2.51
N PRO A 226 -5.13 18.13 1.16
CA PRO A 226 -3.98 17.96 0.26
C PRO A 226 -2.90 19.03 0.41
N LEU A 227 -3.27 20.26 0.78
CA LEU A 227 -2.30 21.33 1.02
C LEU A 227 -1.42 21.00 2.24
N VAL A 228 -2.03 20.61 3.35
CA VAL A 228 -1.28 20.20 4.56
C VAL A 228 -0.41 18.98 4.26
N ARG A 229 -0.90 18.03 3.47
CA ARG A 229 -0.11 16.88 3.02
C ARG A 229 1.12 17.34 2.22
N LEU A 230 0.97 18.33 1.33
CA LEU A 230 2.08 18.86 0.53
C LEU A 230 3.08 19.65 1.38
N GLU A 231 2.63 20.42 2.37
CA GLU A 231 3.49 21.11 3.34
C GLU A 231 4.35 20.13 4.14
N LEU A 232 3.76 19.04 4.64
CA LEU A 232 4.49 17.98 5.32
C LEU A 232 5.52 17.29 4.41
N VAL A 233 5.18 17.08 3.14
CA VAL A 233 6.12 16.57 2.14
C VAL A 233 7.25 17.56 1.92
N SER A 234 6.97 18.85 1.82
CA SER A 234 7.99 19.91 1.69
C SER A 234 9.00 19.86 2.85
N ASP A 235 8.51 19.79 4.08
CA ASP A 235 9.38 19.66 5.27
C ASP A 235 10.27 18.41 5.24
N MET A 236 9.71 17.29 4.74
CA MET A 236 10.50 16.05 4.59
C MET A 236 11.58 16.18 3.53
N LEU A 237 11.28 16.81 2.40
CA LEU A 237 12.24 17.02 1.31
C LEU A 237 13.37 17.95 1.74
N GLU A 238 13.07 19.00 2.51
CA GLU A 238 14.09 19.89 3.08
C GLU A 238 15.05 19.15 4.01
N ARG A 239 14.51 18.32 4.91
CA ARG A 239 15.34 17.50 5.82
C ARG A 239 16.22 16.48 5.10
N THR A 240 15.82 16.05 3.93
CA THR A 240 16.57 15.09 3.10
C THR A 240 17.49 15.78 2.07
N GLY A 241 17.42 17.11 1.94
CA GLY A 241 18.20 17.88 0.98
C GLY A 241 17.79 17.70 -0.50
N ILE A 242 16.58 17.20 -0.75
CA ILE A 242 16.11 16.89 -2.12
C ILE A 242 15.48 18.11 -2.81
N ALA A 243 14.95 19.06 -2.05
CA ALA A 243 14.25 20.24 -2.60
C ALA A 243 14.72 21.52 -1.88
N THR A 244 15.93 21.90 -2.11
CA THR A 244 16.51 23.18 -1.68
C THR A 244 16.58 24.17 -2.84
#